data_28065312dfe0b95a75a8b5cc826feb0d
#
_entry.id   28065312dfe0b95a75a8b5cc826feb0d
#
_cell.length_a   1.000
_cell.length_b   1.000
_cell.length_c   1.000
_cell.angle_alpha   90.00
_cell.angle_beta   90.00
_cell.angle_gamma   90.00
#
_symmetry.space_group_name_H-M   'P 1'
#
loop_
_entity.id
_entity.type
_entity.pdbx_description
1 polymer ?
#
loop_
_entity_poly.entity_id
_entity_poly.type
_entity_poly.pdbx_seq_one_letter_code
_entity_poly.pdbx_strand_id
1 'polypeptide(L)'
;MAKRIGVLAVQGAFAEHEAMLGALGAECHELRNRTDLQEKPDALVLPGGESTVQRKILMESGMLAPIKSWIEEGMPVLATCAGLILLAEHLSNDRRTCFETLPVTVRRNAYGRQLGSFITEAEVRHIGPMRQNFIRAPYIEQASPEVEVLSETDGHITAVRYKNQLALSFHPEVGRDTRLHEAFLKLA
;
A
#
# COMPACT_ATOMS: atom_id res chain seq x y z
N MET A 1 -2.37 5.44 -24.08
CA MET A 1 -1.10 5.94 -23.54
C MET A 1 -0.74 5.08 -22.34
N ALA A 2 0.55 4.89 -22.05
CA ALA A 2 0.98 4.20 -20.86
C ALA A 2 0.53 4.99 -19.61
N LYS A 3 0.15 4.29 -18.54
CA LYS A 3 -0.19 4.92 -17.25
C LYS A 3 1.08 5.37 -16.56
N ARG A 4 1.09 6.59 -16.05
CA ARG A 4 2.20 7.16 -15.29
C ARG A 4 1.97 6.92 -13.80
N ILE A 5 2.81 6.10 -13.19
CA ILE A 5 2.67 5.66 -11.80
C ILE A 5 3.76 6.31 -10.94
N GLY A 6 3.35 7.10 -9.95
CA GLY A 6 4.27 7.60 -8.94
C GLY A 6 4.55 6.52 -7.89
N VAL A 7 5.81 6.15 -7.72
CA VAL A 7 6.21 5.15 -6.71
C VAL A 7 6.98 5.85 -5.60
N LEU A 8 6.48 5.78 -4.36
CA LEU A 8 7.16 6.37 -3.21
C LEU A 8 8.48 5.62 -2.96
N ALA A 9 9.60 6.23 -3.37
CA ALA A 9 10.93 5.61 -3.39
C ALA A 9 11.88 6.18 -2.31
N VAL A 10 11.31 6.50 -1.15
CA VAL A 10 12.08 7.03 -0.01
C VAL A 10 12.71 5.92 0.85
N GLN A 11 12.08 4.74 0.90
CA GLN A 11 12.57 3.55 1.59
C GLN A 11 11.65 2.36 1.29
N GLY A 12 12.20 1.14 1.15
CA GLY A 12 11.44 -0.12 1.02
C GLY A 12 11.45 -0.75 -0.37
N ALA A 13 10.45 -1.56 -0.66
CA ALA A 13 10.35 -2.44 -1.84
C ALA A 13 9.78 -1.71 -3.09
N PHE A 14 10.25 -0.52 -3.40
CA PHE A 14 9.75 0.27 -4.53
C PHE A 14 10.20 -0.32 -5.88
N ALA A 15 11.45 -0.81 -6.00
CA ALA A 15 11.98 -1.36 -7.24
C ALA A 15 11.23 -2.62 -7.71
N GLU A 16 10.75 -3.45 -6.79
CA GLU A 16 9.97 -4.65 -7.09
C GLU A 16 8.60 -4.27 -7.69
N HIS A 17 7.95 -3.23 -7.15
CA HIS A 17 6.71 -2.70 -7.72
C HIS A 17 6.93 -2.12 -9.12
N GLU A 18 8.02 -1.36 -9.31
CA GLU A 18 8.37 -0.78 -10.61
C GLU A 18 8.63 -1.85 -11.66
N ALA A 19 9.36 -2.90 -11.31
CA ALA A 19 9.63 -4.02 -12.21
C ALA A 19 8.32 -4.71 -12.64
N MET A 20 7.38 -4.93 -11.70
CA MET A 20 6.11 -5.57 -12.00
C MET A 20 5.19 -4.68 -12.84
N LEU A 21 5.07 -3.41 -12.49
CA LEU A 21 4.24 -2.44 -13.22
C LEU A 21 4.82 -2.16 -14.62
N GLY A 22 6.14 -2.06 -14.75
CA GLY A 22 6.83 -1.90 -16.03
C GLY A 22 6.59 -3.08 -16.95
N ALA A 23 6.59 -4.31 -16.42
CA ALA A 23 6.25 -5.51 -17.19
C ALA A 23 4.78 -5.51 -17.68
N LEU A 24 3.89 -4.79 -17.00
CA LEU A 24 2.50 -4.55 -17.38
C LEU A 24 2.32 -3.32 -18.31
N GLY A 25 3.40 -2.66 -18.70
CA GLY A 25 3.38 -1.53 -19.64
C GLY A 25 3.11 -0.16 -19.02
N ALA A 26 3.23 -0.04 -17.70
CA ALA A 26 3.15 1.26 -17.02
C ALA A 26 4.51 1.97 -16.99
N GLU A 27 4.48 3.31 -16.96
CA GLU A 27 5.66 4.16 -16.76
C GLU A 27 5.76 4.56 -15.30
N CYS A 28 6.81 4.10 -14.60
CA CYS A 28 7.02 4.40 -13.20
C CYS A 28 7.94 5.60 -13.01
N HIS A 29 7.59 6.47 -12.05
CA HIS A 29 8.43 7.57 -11.60
C HIS A 29 8.66 7.44 -10.11
N GLU A 30 9.92 7.46 -9.70
CA GLU A 30 10.28 7.48 -8.30
C GLU A 30 9.98 8.85 -7.65
N LEU A 31 9.25 8.83 -6.54
CA LEU A 31 8.99 10.00 -5.72
C LEU A 31 9.92 9.97 -4.50
N ARG A 32 11.02 10.71 -4.54
CA ARG A 32 12.07 10.75 -3.51
C ARG A 32 12.10 12.05 -2.74
N ASN A 33 11.67 13.14 -3.36
CA ASN A 33 11.69 14.47 -2.79
C ASN A 33 10.61 15.37 -3.40
N ARG A 34 10.45 16.58 -2.88
CA ARG A 34 9.40 17.52 -3.29
C ARG A 34 9.43 17.90 -4.78
N THR A 35 10.60 17.91 -5.39
CA THR A 35 10.71 18.28 -6.81
C THR A 35 10.12 17.23 -7.74
N ASP A 36 10.07 15.97 -7.30
CA ASP A 36 9.49 14.87 -8.07
C ASP A 36 7.96 14.95 -8.14
N LEU A 37 7.34 15.82 -7.33
CA LEU A 37 5.89 16.06 -7.32
C LEU A 37 5.42 17.15 -8.29
N GLN A 38 6.29 17.69 -9.14
CA GLN A 38 5.91 18.75 -10.08
C GLN A 38 4.90 18.26 -11.13
N GLU A 39 5.01 17.01 -11.52
CA GLU A 39 4.07 16.37 -12.43
C GLU A 39 3.24 15.32 -11.67
N LYS A 40 1.94 15.59 -11.56
CA LYS A 40 1.00 14.66 -10.90
C LYS A 40 0.89 13.37 -11.71
N PRO A 41 1.14 12.19 -11.13
CA PRO A 41 0.97 10.90 -11.81
C PRO A 41 -0.52 10.53 -11.93
N ASP A 42 -0.83 9.51 -12.72
CA ASP A 42 -2.18 8.96 -12.85
C ASP A 42 -2.58 8.14 -11.62
N ALA A 43 -1.61 7.50 -10.95
CA ALA A 43 -1.82 6.70 -9.76
C ALA A 43 -0.55 6.63 -8.90
N LEU A 44 -0.68 6.14 -7.67
CA LEU A 44 0.36 6.14 -6.64
C LEU A 44 0.59 4.74 -6.08
N VAL A 45 1.86 4.37 -5.87
CA VAL A 45 2.26 3.20 -5.08
C VAL A 45 2.95 3.64 -3.80
N LEU A 46 2.44 3.12 -2.68
CA LEU A 46 3.04 3.24 -1.34
C LEU A 46 3.59 1.87 -0.94
N PRO A 47 4.90 1.60 -1.16
CA PRO A 47 5.47 0.28 -1.00
C PRO A 47 5.65 -0.12 0.45
N GLY A 48 5.84 -1.42 0.67
CA GLY A 48 6.31 -1.96 1.94
C GLY A 48 7.68 -1.44 2.32
N GLY A 49 7.96 -1.43 3.63
CA GLY A 49 9.20 -0.92 4.19
C GLY A 49 9.05 -0.62 5.68
N GLU A 50 9.77 0.38 6.19
CA GLU A 50 9.64 0.85 7.57
C GLU A 50 8.80 2.13 7.61
N SER A 51 7.55 2.00 8.04
CA SER A 51 6.56 3.08 8.01
C SER A 51 6.95 4.32 8.81
N THR A 52 7.69 4.15 9.91
CA THR A 52 8.16 5.30 10.72
C THR A 52 9.24 6.10 10.00
N VAL A 53 10.11 5.44 9.25
CA VAL A 53 11.14 6.08 8.41
C VAL A 53 10.48 6.76 7.22
N GLN A 54 9.59 6.07 6.51
CA GLN A 54 8.87 6.65 5.37
C GLN A 54 8.08 7.90 5.80
N ARG A 55 7.32 7.82 6.92
CA ARG A 55 6.59 8.97 7.48
C ARG A 55 7.52 10.15 7.79
N LYS A 56 8.66 9.89 8.44
CA LYS A 56 9.64 10.92 8.79
C LYS A 56 10.13 11.64 7.52
N ILE A 57 10.54 10.89 6.50
CA ILE A 57 11.03 11.46 5.25
C ILE A 57 9.93 12.25 4.54
N LEU A 58 8.68 11.74 4.46
CA LEU A 58 7.54 12.45 3.89
C LEU A 58 7.28 13.80 4.55
N MET A 59 7.41 13.87 5.88
CA MET A 59 7.26 15.12 6.62
C MET A 59 8.43 16.10 6.38
N GLU A 60 9.67 15.62 6.49
CA GLU A 60 10.87 16.44 6.38
C GLU A 60 11.09 16.96 4.96
N SER A 61 10.74 16.19 3.94
CA SER A 61 10.83 16.58 2.53
C SER A 61 9.67 17.48 2.06
N GLY A 62 8.61 17.63 2.87
CA GLY A 62 7.41 18.37 2.50
C GLY A 62 6.52 17.66 1.45
N MET A 63 6.71 16.36 1.25
CA MET A 63 5.89 15.55 0.32
C MET A 63 4.54 15.13 0.90
N LEU A 64 4.40 15.09 2.24
CA LEU A 64 3.21 14.54 2.90
C LEU A 64 1.92 15.24 2.46
N ALA A 65 1.87 16.57 2.56
CA ALA A 65 0.64 17.32 2.28
C ALA A 65 0.21 17.23 0.80
N PRO A 66 1.10 17.39 -0.21
CA PRO A 66 0.70 17.22 -1.61
C PRO A 66 0.20 15.82 -1.94
N ILE A 67 0.89 14.78 -1.45
CA ILE A 67 0.48 13.38 -1.70
C ILE A 67 -0.87 13.10 -1.02
N LYS A 68 -1.06 13.58 0.22
CA LYS A 68 -2.36 13.48 0.90
C LYS A 68 -3.48 14.12 0.08
N SER A 69 -3.26 15.33 -0.43
CA SER A 69 -4.24 16.04 -1.28
C SER A 69 -4.59 15.22 -2.52
N TRP A 70 -3.62 14.62 -3.19
CA TRP A 70 -3.87 13.75 -4.35
C TRP A 70 -4.76 12.55 -4.01
N ILE A 71 -4.51 11.91 -2.86
CA ILE A 71 -5.31 10.77 -2.40
C ILE A 71 -6.74 11.20 -2.08
N GLU A 72 -6.92 12.32 -1.37
CA GLU A 72 -8.22 12.88 -1.00
C GLU A 72 -9.04 13.31 -2.24
N GLU A 73 -8.37 13.77 -3.29
CA GLU A 73 -8.95 14.10 -4.61
C GLU A 73 -9.33 12.85 -5.42
N GLY A 74 -9.04 11.65 -4.92
CA GLY A 74 -9.44 10.38 -5.54
C GLY A 74 -8.38 9.71 -6.39
N MET A 75 -7.11 10.09 -6.27
CA MET A 75 -6.01 9.40 -6.94
C MET A 75 -6.01 7.90 -6.59
N PRO A 76 -5.93 7.00 -7.57
CA PRO A 76 -5.78 5.58 -7.30
C PRO A 76 -4.49 5.27 -6.54
N VAL A 77 -4.58 4.44 -5.51
CA VAL A 77 -3.44 4.07 -4.66
C VAL A 77 -3.36 2.56 -4.50
N LEU A 78 -2.16 2.01 -4.69
CA LEU A 78 -1.79 0.68 -4.23
C LEU A 78 -0.83 0.82 -3.04
N ALA A 79 -1.24 0.32 -1.88
CA ALA A 79 -0.45 0.38 -0.65
C ALA A 79 -0.18 -1.01 -0.10
N THR A 80 1.09 -1.36 0.16
CA THR A 80 1.49 -2.66 0.67
C THR A 80 2.21 -2.53 2.01
N CYS A 81 1.89 -3.38 2.98
CA CYS A 81 2.54 -3.48 4.29
C CYS A 81 2.71 -2.11 4.98
N ALA A 82 3.88 -1.48 4.90
CA ALA A 82 4.10 -0.13 5.44
C ALA A 82 3.20 0.92 4.78
N GLY A 83 2.91 0.80 3.48
CA GLY A 83 1.99 1.67 2.76
C GLY A 83 0.57 1.65 3.35
N LEU A 84 0.05 0.48 3.74
CA LEU A 84 -1.22 0.35 4.46
C LEU A 84 -1.18 1.14 5.79
N ILE A 85 -0.06 1.04 6.54
CA ILE A 85 0.12 1.77 7.80
C ILE A 85 0.10 3.29 7.55
N LEU A 86 0.71 3.75 6.45
CA LEU A 86 0.71 5.19 6.09
C LEU A 86 -0.70 5.72 5.75
N LEU A 87 -1.57 4.91 5.16
CA LEU A 87 -2.93 5.30 4.81
C LEU A 87 -3.89 5.29 5.99
N ALA A 88 -3.65 4.41 6.99
CA ALA A 88 -4.58 4.16 8.08
C ALA A 88 -4.95 5.42 8.87
N GLU A 89 -6.22 5.58 9.17
CA GLU A 89 -6.74 6.65 10.02
C GLU A 89 -6.31 6.45 11.49
N HIS A 90 -6.26 5.18 11.93
CA HIS A 90 -5.88 4.83 13.30
C HIS A 90 -4.85 3.70 13.34
N LEU A 91 -3.96 3.76 14.34
CA LEU A 91 -3.04 2.68 14.70
C LEU A 91 -3.30 2.26 16.14
N SER A 92 -3.57 0.98 16.40
CA SER A 92 -3.93 0.51 17.75
C SER A 92 -2.74 0.46 18.71
N ASN A 93 -1.53 0.36 18.20
CA ASN A 93 -0.30 0.26 18.98
C ASN A 93 0.74 1.36 18.69
N ASP A 94 0.34 2.44 18.03
CA ASP A 94 1.15 3.64 17.78
C ASP A 94 0.22 4.87 17.68
N ARG A 95 0.74 6.07 17.92
CA ARG A 95 -0.01 7.34 17.78
C ARG A 95 0.40 8.14 16.54
N ARG A 96 1.39 7.66 15.79
CA ARG A 96 2.01 8.37 14.66
C ARG A 96 1.36 7.98 13.36
N THR A 97 0.16 8.47 13.11
CA THR A 97 -0.53 8.38 11.81
C THR A 97 0.16 9.21 10.74
N CYS A 98 -0.20 9.01 9.47
CA CYS A 98 0.43 9.70 8.34
C CYS A 98 -0.61 10.38 7.43
N PHE A 99 -1.13 9.68 6.44
CA PHE A 99 -2.10 10.26 5.49
C PHE A 99 -3.53 10.30 6.04
N GLU A 100 -3.94 9.33 6.86
CA GLU A 100 -5.28 9.27 7.50
C GLU A 100 -6.42 9.31 6.47
N THR A 101 -6.26 8.63 5.35
CA THR A 101 -7.22 8.65 4.23
C THR A 101 -7.99 7.35 4.07
N LEU A 102 -7.62 6.31 4.82
CA LEU A 102 -8.25 5.00 4.82
C LEU A 102 -8.89 4.74 6.20
N PRO A 103 -10.23 4.64 6.31
CA PRO A 103 -10.93 4.54 7.59
C PRO A 103 -10.84 3.13 8.18
N VAL A 104 -9.63 2.76 8.60
CA VAL A 104 -9.30 1.49 9.26
C VAL A 104 -8.43 1.72 10.50
N THR A 105 -8.48 0.77 11.43
CA THR A 105 -7.52 0.66 12.54
C THR A 105 -6.55 -0.47 12.23
N VAL A 106 -5.25 -0.14 12.17
CA VAL A 106 -4.18 -1.07 11.83
C VAL A 106 -3.31 -1.35 13.05
N ARG A 107 -2.94 -2.63 13.25
CA ARG A 107 -1.92 -3.05 14.21
C ARG A 107 -0.61 -3.33 13.50
N ARG A 108 0.46 -2.64 13.91
CA ARG A 108 1.80 -2.81 13.35
C ARG A 108 2.49 -4.03 13.97
N ASN A 109 3.38 -4.71 13.18
CA ASN A 109 4.17 -5.87 13.63
C ASN A 109 3.30 -6.92 14.35
N ALA A 110 2.19 -7.27 13.75
CA ALA A 110 1.07 -7.90 14.43
C ALA A 110 1.24 -9.41 14.65
N TYR A 111 2.10 -10.07 13.86
CA TYR A 111 2.30 -11.53 13.92
C TYR A 111 3.42 -11.98 14.86
N GLY A 112 3.96 -11.08 15.68
CA GLY A 112 4.97 -11.39 16.71
C GLY A 112 6.34 -11.76 16.14
N ARG A 113 7.32 -12.01 17.06
CA ARG A 113 8.71 -12.31 16.67
C ARG A 113 8.91 -13.71 16.10
N GLN A 114 8.09 -14.70 16.47
CA GLN A 114 8.23 -16.09 16.04
C GLN A 114 7.63 -16.34 14.64
N LEU A 115 6.61 -15.58 14.23
CA LEU A 115 5.96 -15.65 12.92
C LEU A 115 6.24 -14.39 12.11
N GLY A 116 7.45 -13.84 12.22
CA GLY A 116 7.81 -12.56 11.58
C GLY A 116 7.65 -12.54 10.07
N SER A 117 7.70 -13.71 9.41
CA SER A 117 7.47 -13.84 7.97
C SER A 117 6.89 -15.21 7.66
N PHE A 118 5.85 -15.26 6.87
CA PHE A 118 5.22 -16.51 6.42
C PHE A 118 4.55 -16.32 5.07
N ILE A 119 4.21 -17.43 4.43
CA ILE A 119 3.53 -17.46 3.15
C ILE A 119 2.30 -18.33 3.31
N THR A 120 1.19 -17.87 2.80
CA THR A 120 -0.06 -18.62 2.73
C THR A 120 -0.74 -18.43 1.39
N GLU A 121 -1.80 -19.19 1.13
CA GLU A 121 -2.71 -18.97 0.03
C GLU A 121 -4.08 -18.63 0.60
N ALA A 122 -4.66 -17.53 0.16
CA ALA A 122 -5.98 -17.11 0.60
C ALA A 122 -6.74 -16.44 -0.55
N GLU A 123 -8.06 -16.44 -0.44
CA GLU A 123 -8.95 -15.79 -1.40
C GLU A 123 -8.80 -14.27 -1.31
N VAL A 124 -8.68 -13.64 -2.47
CA VAL A 124 -8.80 -12.19 -2.63
C VAL A 124 -10.04 -11.93 -3.49
N ARG A 125 -11.05 -11.29 -2.91
CA ARG A 125 -12.32 -10.99 -3.59
C ARG A 125 -12.06 -10.30 -4.93
N HIS A 126 -12.77 -10.70 -5.98
CA HIS A 126 -12.67 -10.25 -7.37
C HIS A 126 -11.39 -10.66 -8.11
N ILE A 127 -10.47 -11.37 -7.45
CA ILE A 127 -9.20 -11.82 -8.05
C ILE A 127 -9.08 -13.34 -8.00
N GLY A 128 -9.56 -13.96 -6.91
CA GLY A 128 -9.44 -15.40 -6.67
C GLY A 128 -8.31 -15.75 -5.70
N PRO A 129 -8.04 -17.06 -5.52
CA PRO A 129 -6.99 -17.50 -4.61
C PRO A 129 -5.63 -17.02 -5.10
N MET A 130 -4.83 -16.51 -4.17
CA MET A 130 -3.47 -16.08 -4.47
C MET A 130 -2.53 -16.26 -3.29
N ARG A 131 -1.25 -16.43 -3.63
CA ARG A 131 -0.17 -16.54 -2.66
C ARG A 131 0.09 -15.17 -2.02
N GLN A 132 0.04 -15.13 -0.70
CA GLN A 132 0.26 -13.94 0.11
C GLN A 132 1.57 -14.09 0.90
N ASN A 133 2.50 -13.18 0.67
CA ASN A 133 3.80 -13.13 1.36
C ASN A 133 3.74 -12.08 2.46
N PHE A 134 3.81 -12.52 3.72
CA PHE A 134 3.82 -11.64 4.90
C PHE A 134 5.25 -11.50 5.42
N ILE A 135 5.72 -10.27 5.61
CA ILE A 135 7.06 -9.96 6.12
C ILE A 135 6.90 -8.93 7.24
N ARG A 136 6.97 -9.38 8.50
CA ARG A 136 6.71 -8.55 9.69
C ARG A 136 5.46 -7.68 9.54
N ALA A 137 4.43 -8.28 8.98
CA ALA A 137 3.28 -7.59 8.45
C ALA A 137 2.40 -6.96 9.54
N PRO A 138 1.70 -5.85 9.22
CA PRO A 138 0.54 -5.42 9.98
C PRO A 138 -0.67 -6.31 9.68
N TYR A 139 -1.75 -6.12 10.43
CA TYR A 139 -3.09 -6.48 9.99
C TYR A 139 -4.09 -5.37 10.36
N ILE A 140 -5.27 -5.43 9.73
CA ILE A 140 -6.36 -4.50 10.01
C ILE A 140 -7.22 -5.10 11.12
N GLU A 141 -7.31 -4.42 12.26
CA GLU A 141 -8.15 -4.84 13.40
C GLU A 141 -9.62 -4.45 13.20
N GLN A 142 -9.85 -3.28 12.62
CA GLN A 142 -11.19 -2.76 12.38
C GLN A 142 -11.22 -2.02 11.04
N ALA A 143 -12.32 -2.17 10.32
CA ALA A 143 -12.62 -1.43 9.10
C ALA A 143 -14.02 -0.82 9.23
N SER A 144 -14.16 0.45 8.81
CA SER A 144 -15.47 1.10 8.75
C SER A 144 -16.39 0.41 7.75
N PRO A 145 -17.72 0.50 7.91
CA PRO A 145 -18.68 -0.23 7.05
C PRO A 145 -18.57 0.06 5.55
N GLU A 146 -18.06 1.23 5.18
CA GLU A 146 -17.82 1.64 3.79
C GLU A 146 -16.56 1.05 3.16
N VAL A 147 -15.71 0.39 3.96
CA VAL A 147 -14.49 -0.27 3.49
C VAL A 147 -14.82 -1.69 3.06
N GLU A 148 -14.53 -2.02 1.81
CA GLU A 148 -14.69 -3.37 1.29
C GLU A 148 -13.53 -4.26 1.75
N VAL A 149 -13.84 -5.33 2.49
CA VAL A 149 -12.86 -6.37 2.84
C VAL A 149 -12.65 -7.29 1.63
N LEU A 150 -11.41 -7.38 1.16
CA LEU A 150 -11.04 -8.20 0.00
C LEU A 150 -10.42 -9.54 0.40
N SER A 151 -9.71 -9.61 1.52
CA SER A 151 -9.07 -10.85 1.99
C SER A 151 -8.96 -10.88 3.50
N GLU A 152 -9.09 -12.08 4.04
CA GLU A 152 -8.82 -12.40 5.44
C GLU A 152 -7.89 -13.62 5.50
N THR A 153 -6.97 -13.60 6.47
CA THR A 153 -6.02 -14.68 6.72
C THR A 153 -5.91 -14.87 8.24
N ASP A 154 -6.09 -16.11 8.71
CA ASP A 154 -6.06 -16.45 10.13
C ASP A 154 -6.99 -15.59 11.02
N GLY A 155 -8.16 -15.22 10.49
CA GLY A 155 -9.16 -14.41 11.19
C GLY A 155 -8.82 -12.90 11.24
N HIS A 156 -7.82 -12.45 10.49
CA HIS A 156 -7.44 -11.04 10.38
C HIS A 156 -7.68 -10.49 8.98
N ILE A 157 -8.18 -9.28 8.88
CA ILE A 157 -8.34 -8.58 7.60
C ILE A 157 -6.94 -8.23 7.06
N THR A 158 -6.63 -8.69 5.85
CA THR A 158 -5.31 -8.55 5.21
C THR A 158 -5.32 -7.76 3.91
N ALA A 159 -6.49 -7.55 3.32
CA ALA A 159 -6.65 -6.69 2.15
C ALA A 159 -7.99 -5.97 2.18
N VAL A 160 -7.99 -4.70 1.80
CA VAL A 160 -9.19 -3.87 1.72
C VAL A 160 -9.16 -2.96 0.51
N ARG A 161 -10.37 -2.51 0.11
CA ARG A 161 -10.55 -1.43 -0.85
C ARG A 161 -11.44 -0.35 -0.24
N TYR A 162 -11.04 0.89 -0.39
CA TYR A 162 -11.86 2.05 -0.05
C TYR A 162 -11.74 3.09 -1.16
N LYS A 163 -12.84 3.37 -1.86
CA LYS A 163 -12.82 4.22 -3.06
C LYS A 163 -11.78 3.69 -4.07
N ASN A 164 -10.76 4.49 -4.39
CA ASN A 164 -9.65 4.14 -5.28
C ASN A 164 -8.39 3.68 -4.53
N GLN A 165 -8.47 3.44 -3.22
CA GLN A 165 -7.36 2.95 -2.41
C GLN A 165 -7.46 1.43 -2.26
N LEU A 166 -6.45 0.70 -2.75
CA LEU A 166 -6.24 -0.73 -2.56
C LEU A 166 -5.10 -0.93 -1.58
N ALA A 167 -5.38 -1.46 -0.40
CA ALA A 167 -4.42 -1.57 0.69
C ALA A 167 -4.30 -3.00 1.20
N LEU A 168 -3.06 -3.48 1.30
CA LEU A 168 -2.70 -4.86 1.56
C LEU A 168 -1.72 -4.97 2.73
N SER A 169 -1.88 -5.99 3.57
CA SER A 169 -0.93 -6.35 4.62
C SER A 169 0.30 -7.09 4.09
N PHE A 170 0.16 -7.79 2.97
CA PHE A 170 1.16 -8.65 2.36
C PHE A 170 1.85 -7.98 1.16
N HIS A 171 2.85 -8.67 0.62
CA HIS A 171 3.74 -8.19 -0.44
C HIS A 171 3.48 -8.93 -1.76
N PRO A 172 2.56 -8.46 -2.64
CA PRO A 172 2.31 -9.07 -3.94
C PRO A 172 3.52 -8.92 -4.89
N GLU A 173 4.33 -7.88 -4.70
CA GLU A 173 5.50 -7.56 -5.51
C GLU A 173 6.66 -8.57 -5.36
N VAL A 174 6.68 -9.36 -4.30
CA VAL A 174 7.69 -10.41 -4.10
C VAL A 174 7.43 -11.66 -4.93
N GLY A 175 6.19 -11.82 -5.42
CA GLY A 175 5.78 -12.95 -6.24
C GLY A 175 5.92 -12.74 -7.74
N ARG A 176 5.25 -13.64 -8.50
CA ARG A 176 5.10 -13.51 -9.96
C ARG A 176 3.65 -13.26 -10.38
N ASP A 177 2.75 -13.16 -9.42
CA ASP A 177 1.31 -12.96 -9.65
C ASP A 177 1.02 -11.48 -9.85
N THR A 178 0.70 -11.09 -11.07
CA THR A 178 0.47 -9.69 -11.47
C THR A 178 -0.95 -9.21 -11.22
N ARG A 179 -1.89 -10.11 -10.88
CA ARG A 179 -3.34 -9.80 -10.85
C ARG A 179 -3.72 -8.62 -9.95
N LEU A 180 -3.04 -8.42 -8.82
CA LEU A 180 -3.28 -7.24 -7.96
C LEU A 180 -2.79 -5.94 -8.61
N HIS A 181 -1.63 -5.96 -9.27
CA HIS A 181 -1.11 -4.81 -10.00
C HIS A 181 -1.97 -4.50 -11.23
N GLU A 182 -2.49 -5.53 -11.93
CA GLU A 182 -3.46 -5.35 -13.02
C GLU A 182 -4.78 -4.74 -12.52
N ALA A 183 -5.27 -5.21 -11.34
CA ALA A 183 -6.47 -4.64 -10.72
C ALA A 183 -6.25 -3.17 -10.34
N PHE A 184 -5.08 -2.83 -9.80
CA PHE A 184 -4.70 -1.45 -9.51
C PHE A 184 -4.63 -0.58 -10.78
N LEU A 185 -3.99 -1.07 -11.86
CA LEU A 185 -3.91 -0.33 -13.14
C LEU A 185 -5.27 -0.07 -13.78
N LYS A 186 -6.29 -0.87 -13.46
CA LYS A 186 -7.68 -0.62 -13.92
C LYS A 186 -8.37 0.50 -13.14
N LEU A 187 -7.86 0.88 -11.96
CA LEU A 187 -8.35 2.01 -11.20
C LEU A 187 -7.71 3.34 -11.66
N ALA A 188 -6.50 3.24 -12.24
CA ALA A 188 -5.69 4.37 -12.72
C ALA A 188 -6.12 4.87 -14.16
#